data_1ce86fddef1e234d678841b3c13ab98d
#
_entry.id   1ce86fddef1e234d678841b3c13ab98d
#
_cell.length_a   1.000
_cell.length_b   1.000
_cell.length_c   1.000
_cell.angle_alpha   90.00
_cell.angle_beta   90.00
_cell.angle_gamma   90.00
#
_symmetry.space_group_name_H-M   'P 1'
#
loop_
_entity.id
_entity.type
_entity.pdbx_description
1 polymer ?
#
loop_
_entity_poly.entity_id
_entity_poly.type
_entity_poly.pdbx_seq_one_letter_code
_entity_poly.pdbx_strand_id
1 'polypeptide(L)'
;MSLIRNAFKRLHYPVDIIAQCVRWYLAYALSLRNLEEMMAERGIHVDHSTLHRWVIRLVPLLDKDFRRHKPHPGRRWRMDETYIKIKGQWKYLYRAVDTAGNTIDFLLTARRDTAAALRFFRKAVRHHGEPEVVTVDKSGANTAALVTLNASKPDEDTMTIRQSKFLNNLIEQDHRNIKRRIRPMLGFKSFRRAQTILTGIELIHMIRKGQYQHPAGDGMSPAELFYLLAA
;
A
#
# COMPACT_ATOMS: atom_id res chain seq x y z
N MET A 1 -1.82 23.66 -11.87
CA MET A 1 -2.84 23.15 -10.90
C MET A 1 -2.64 21.67 -10.70
N SER A 2 -2.54 21.24 -9.45
CA SER A 2 -2.40 19.82 -9.13
C SER A 2 -3.61 19.03 -9.64
N LEU A 3 -3.38 17.83 -10.21
CA LEU A 3 -4.45 16.90 -10.61
C LEU A 3 -5.35 16.54 -9.42
N ILE A 4 -4.80 16.59 -8.21
CA ILE A 4 -5.52 16.30 -6.97
C ILE A 4 -6.54 17.40 -6.68
N ARG A 5 -6.19 18.69 -6.77
CA ARG A 5 -7.14 19.79 -6.59
C ARG A 5 -8.33 19.72 -7.54
N ASN A 6 -8.12 19.31 -8.78
CA ASN A 6 -9.20 19.11 -9.75
C ASN A 6 -10.12 17.94 -9.38
N ALA A 7 -9.60 16.92 -8.69
CA ALA A 7 -10.39 15.77 -8.26
C ALA A 7 -11.41 16.11 -7.15
N PHE A 8 -11.14 17.14 -6.34
CA PHE A 8 -12.08 17.62 -5.32
C PHE A 8 -13.24 18.47 -5.88
N LYS A 9 -13.07 19.01 -7.10
CA LYS A 9 -14.15 19.79 -7.74
C LYS A 9 -15.40 18.93 -7.90
N ARG A 10 -16.58 19.53 -7.64
CA ARG A 10 -17.90 18.90 -7.76
C ARG A 10 -18.18 17.78 -6.75
N LEU A 11 -17.46 17.73 -5.63
CA LEU A 11 -17.74 16.75 -4.57
C LEU A 11 -18.72 17.29 -3.51
N HIS A 12 -19.17 18.54 -3.63
CA HIS A 12 -20.17 19.22 -2.80
C HIS A 12 -19.84 19.32 -1.29
N TYR A 13 -18.59 19.06 -0.91
CA TYR A 13 -18.10 19.19 0.46
C TYR A 13 -16.76 19.91 0.48
N PRO A 14 -16.40 20.59 1.56
CA PRO A 14 -15.09 21.19 1.74
C PRO A 14 -13.95 20.18 1.58
N VAL A 15 -12.83 20.62 0.99
CA VAL A 15 -11.68 19.74 0.67
C VAL A 15 -11.09 19.11 1.93
N ASP A 16 -11.00 19.87 3.01
CA ASP A 16 -10.51 19.44 4.32
C ASP A 16 -11.36 18.30 4.90
N ILE A 17 -12.69 18.42 4.82
CA ILE A 17 -13.63 17.37 5.26
C ILE A 17 -13.44 16.10 4.43
N ILE A 18 -13.36 16.22 3.11
CA ILE A 18 -13.14 15.05 2.24
C ILE A 18 -11.79 14.38 2.55
N ALA A 19 -10.72 15.16 2.63
CA ALA A 19 -9.38 14.67 2.93
C ALA A 19 -9.31 14.01 4.32
N GLN A 20 -9.97 14.61 5.32
CA GLN A 20 -10.07 14.05 6.68
C GLN A 20 -10.77 12.69 6.67
N CYS A 21 -11.93 12.59 6.03
CA CYS A 21 -12.68 11.33 5.93
C CYS A 21 -11.86 10.24 5.22
N VAL A 22 -11.24 10.56 4.09
CA VAL A 22 -10.38 9.61 3.36
C VAL A 22 -9.21 9.15 4.23
N ARG A 23 -8.52 10.10 4.89
CA ARG A 23 -7.43 9.77 5.80
C ARG A 23 -7.89 8.88 6.96
N TRP A 24 -8.98 9.22 7.62
CA TRP A 24 -9.46 8.46 8.77
C TRP A 24 -9.84 7.03 8.39
N TYR A 25 -10.53 6.84 7.29
CA TYR A 25 -10.89 5.51 6.80
C TYR A 25 -9.65 4.63 6.51
N LEU A 26 -8.60 5.21 5.96
CA LEU A 26 -7.36 4.49 5.61
C LEU A 26 -6.41 4.33 6.81
N ALA A 27 -6.42 5.27 7.74
CA ALA A 27 -5.48 5.34 8.86
C ALA A 27 -5.93 4.53 10.08
N TYR A 28 -7.23 4.35 10.27
CA TYR A 28 -7.80 3.74 11.46
C TYR A 28 -8.63 2.50 11.12
N ALA A 29 -8.89 1.69 12.13
CA ALA A 29 -9.73 0.49 12.00
C ALA A 29 -11.21 0.89 12.09
N LEU A 30 -11.72 1.56 11.07
CA LEU A 30 -13.09 2.07 10.96
C LEU A 30 -13.80 1.45 9.76
N SER A 31 -15.09 1.16 9.93
CA SER A 31 -15.99 0.94 8.80
C SER A 31 -16.45 2.30 8.23
N LEU A 32 -16.97 2.29 7.00
CA LEU A 32 -17.56 3.50 6.44
C LEU A 32 -18.81 3.96 7.22
N ARG A 33 -19.51 3.06 7.88
CA ARG A 33 -20.66 3.38 8.73
C ARG A 33 -20.24 4.05 10.04
N ASN A 34 -19.14 3.58 10.67
CA ASN A 34 -18.59 4.29 11.82
C ASN A 34 -18.18 5.71 11.44
N LEU A 35 -17.61 5.88 10.26
CA LEU A 35 -17.19 7.20 9.79
C LEU A 35 -18.38 8.11 9.47
N GLU A 36 -19.47 7.57 8.89
CA GLU A 36 -20.73 8.26 8.68
C GLU A 36 -21.31 8.78 10.02
N GLU A 37 -21.36 7.94 11.05
CA GLU A 37 -21.79 8.27 12.40
C GLU A 37 -20.91 9.38 13.03
N MET A 38 -19.59 9.20 13.00
CA MET A 38 -18.62 10.18 13.51
C MET A 38 -18.74 11.55 12.84
N MET A 39 -19.10 11.60 11.56
CA MET A 39 -19.32 12.85 10.83
C MET A 39 -20.66 13.48 11.20
N ALA A 40 -21.72 12.69 11.38
CA ALA A 40 -23.03 13.17 11.82
C ALA A 40 -22.96 13.83 13.21
N GLU A 41 -22.19 13.27 14.15
CA GLU A 41 -21.92 13.89 15.48
C GLU A 41 -21.31 15.28 15.40
N ARG A 42 -20.67 15.61 14.26
CA ARG A 42 -20.06 16.91 13.96
C ARG A 42 -20.94 17.83 13.09
N GLY A 43 -22.21 17.43 12.90
CA GLY A 43 -23.15 18.15 12.07
C GLY A 43 -22.90 18.03 10.56
N ILE A 44 -22.09 17.03 10.14
CA ILE A 44 -21.76 16.80 8.73
C ILE A 44 -22.49 15.53 8.26
N HIS A 45 -23.54 15.70 7.49
CA HIS A 45 -24.36 14.62 6.96
C HIS A 45 -23.76 14.12 5.64
N VAL A 46 -23.08 12.97 5.68
CA VAL A 46 -22.49 12.30 4.52
C VAL A 46 -22.71 10.80 4.62
N ASP A 47 -23.28 10.20 3.59
CA ASP A 47 -23.54 8.76 3.60
C ASP A 47 -22.27 7.94 3.26
N HIS A 48 -22.23 6.69 3.76
CA HIS A 48 -21.12 5.76 3.59
C HIS A 48 -20.78 5.46 2.12
N SER A 49 -21.73 5.55 1.20
CA SER A 49 -21.48 5.33 -0.23
C SER A 49 -20.75 6.51 -0.86
N THR A 50 -21.02 7.73 -0.41
CA THR A 50 -20.30 8.93 -0.78
C THR A 50 -18.86 8.90 -0.26
N LEU A 51 -18.67 8.54 1.03
CA LEU A 51 -17.35 8.31 1.62
C LEU A 51 -16.55 7.28 0.80
N HIS A 52 -17.18 6.15 0.44
CA HIS A 52 -16.55 5.15 -0.40
C HIS A 52 -16.12 5.70 -1.77
N ARG A 53 -16.98 6.49 -2.44
CA ARG A 53 -16.67 7.11 -3.73
C ARG A 53 -15.46 8.05 -3.63
N TRP A 54 -15.34 8.82 -2.55
CA TRP A 54 -14.18 9.68 -2.31
C TRP A 54 -12.88 8.86 -2.21
N VAL A 55 -12.88 7.80 -1.41
CA VAL A 55 -11.72 6.91 -1.28
C VAL A 55 -11.30 6.32 -2.64
N ILE A 56 -12.25 5.76 -3.38
CA ILE A 56 -11.96 5.13 -4.69
C ILE A 56 -11.45 6.14 -5.72
N ARG A 57 -11.94 7.37 -5.68
CA ARG A 57 -11.54 8.45 -6.60
C ARG A 57 -10.18 9.03 -6.25
N LEU A 58 -9.93 9.29 -4.97
CA LEU A 58 -8.75 10.08 -4.55
C LEU A 58 -7.50 9.24 -4.34
N VAL A 59 -7.62 8.01 -3.82
CA VAL A 59 -6.46 7.17 -3.51
C VAL A 59 -5.51 6.98 -4.69
N PRO A 60 -5.96 6.69 -5.93
CA PRO A 60 -5.03 6.54 -7.05
C PRO A 60 -4.23 7.80 -7.37
N LEU A 61 -4.83 8.98 -7.16
CA LEU A 61 -4.17 10.27 -7.39
C LEU A 61 -3.16 10.58 -6.30
N LEU A 62 -3.54 10.34 -5.05
CA LEU A 62 -2.65 10.47 -3.89
C LEU A 62 -1.44 9.53 -4.01
N ASP A 63 -1.65 8.25 -4.37
CA ASP A 63 -0.55 7.30 -4.56
C ASP A 63 0.39 7.73 -5.70
N LYS A 64 -0.18 8.24 -6.81
CA LYS A 64 0.62 8.73 -7.94
C LYS A 64 1.53 9.89 -7.54
N ASP A 65 1.03 10.83 -6.74
CA ASP A 65 1.81 11.98 -6.30
C ASP A 65 2.81 11.60 -5.20
N PHE A 66 2.39 10.79 -4.24
CA PHE A 66 3.25 10.24 -3.19
C PHE A 66 4.52 9.58 -3.78
N ARG A 67 4.37 8.76 -4.83
CA ARG A 67 5.48 8.03 -5.45
C ARG A 67 6.57 8.93 -6.04
N ARG A 68 6.27 10.20 -6.34
CA ARG A 68 7.26 11.18 -6.80
C ARG A 68 8.19 11.65 -5.69
N HIS A 69 7.74 11.55 -4.45
CA HIS A 69 8.44 12.02 -3.26
C HIS A 69 8.89 10.87 -2.36
N LYS A 70 8.70 9.64 -2.82
CA LYS A 70 9.13 8.45 -2.09
C LYS A 70 10.63 8.24 -2.28
N PRO A 71 11.43 8.18 -1.19
CA PRO A 71 12.86 7.88 -1.29
C PRO A 71 13.11 6.48 -1.83
N HIS A 72 14.27 6.29 -2.44
CA HIS A 72 14.70 4.96 -2.88
C HIS A 72 14.90 4.06 -1.67
N PRO A 73 14.35 2.85 -1.68
CA PRO A 73 14.56 1.87 -0.62
C PRO A 73 15.96 1.26 -0.67
N GLY A 74 16.36 0.63 0.43
CA GLY A 74 17.60 -0.13 0.49
C GLY A 74 17.63 -1.30 -0.51
N ARG A 75 18.83 -1.76 -0.89
CA ARG A 75 19.04 -2.81 -1.90
C ARG A 75 18.92 -4.25 -1.36
N ARG A 76 18.59 -4.44 -0.10
CA ARG A 76 18.37 -5.75 0.51
C ARG A 76 16.90 -5.88 0.88
N TRP A 77 16.19 -6.76 0.16
CA TRP A 77 14.75 -6.89 0.25
C TRP A 77 14.34 -8.13 1.04
N ARG A 78 13.23 -8.01 1.75
CA ARG A 78 12.51 -9.13 2.37
C ARG A 78 11.11 -9.14 1.80
N MET A 79 10.68 -10.28 1.28
CA MET A 79 9.37 -10.42 0.65
C MET A 79 8.58 -11.56 1.28
N ASP A 80 7.32 -11.30 1.49
CA ASP A 80 6.34 -12.28 1.95
C ASP A 80 4.94 -11.93 1.41
N GLU A 81 4.02 -12.86 1.45
CA GLU A 81 2.64 -12.64 1.09
C GLU A 81 1.69 -12.93 2.24
N THR A 82 0.57 -12.20 2.27
CA THR A 82 -0.53 -12.42 3.21
C THR A 82 -1.86 -12.58 2.50
N TYR A 83 -2.83 -13.13 3.21
CA TYR A 83 -4.16 -13.46 2.68
C TYR A 83 -5.14 -12.30 2.89
N ILE A 84 -5.89 -11.95 1.84
CA ILE A 84 -6.97 -10.95 1.84
C ILE A 84 -8.24 -11.60 1.34
N LYS A 85 -9.35 -11.50 2.09
CA LYS A 85 -10.65 -12.08 1.71
C LYS A 85 -11.41 -11.13 0.79
N ILE A 86 -11.74 -11.59 -0.43
CA ILE A 86 -12.49 -10.82 -1.43
C ILE A 86 -13.61 -11.70 -1.98
N LYS A 87 -14.87 -11.27 -1.85
CA LYS A 87 -16.06 -12.06 -2.23
C LYS A 87 -16.04 -13.49 -1.62
N GLY A 88 -15.64 -13.60 -0.36
CA GLY A 88 -15.55 -14.90 0.31
C GLY A 88 -14.32 -15.73 -0.07
N GLN A 89 -13.56 -15.37 -1.08
CA GLN A 89 -12.38 -16.09 -1.57
C GLN A 89 -11.09 -15.47 -1.06
N TRP A 90 -10.09 -16.31 -0.76
CA TRP A 90 -8.76 -15.87 -0.41
C TRP A 90 -8.00 -15.38 -1.64
N LYS A 91 -7.43 -14.19 -1.54
CA LYS A 91 -6.52 -13.55 -2.49
C LYS A 91 -5.23 -13.21 -1.76
N TYR A 92 -4.18 -12.84 -2.48
CA TYR A 92 -2.83 -12.76 -1.94
C TYR A 92 -2.29 -11.35 -2.12
N LEU A 93 -1.80 -10.75 -1.03
CA LEU A 93 -1.08 -9.49 -1.05
C LEU A 93 0.40 -9.77 -0.88
N TYR A 94 1.14 -9.71 -1.98
CA TYR A 94 2.60 -9.71 -2.01
C TYR A 94 3.12 -8.39 -1.50
N ARG A 95 4.18 -8.43 -0.71
CA ARG A 95 4.76 -7.24 -0.13
C ARG A 95 6.26 -7.41 0.06
N ALA A 96 7.03 -6.33 -0.17
CA ALA A 96 8.45 -6.31 0.13
C ALA A 96 8.81 -5.09 0.99
N VAL A 97 9.77 -5.27 1.89
CA VAL A 97 10.38 -4.22 2.71
C VAL A 97 11.90 -4.34 2.64
N ASP A 98 12.60 -3.23 2.88
CA ASP A 98 14.05 -3.25 3.05
C ASP A 98 14.47 -3.65 4.47
N THR A 99 15.76 -3.61 4.76
CA THR A 99 16.32 -3.96 6.09
C THR A 99 15.93 -2.99 7.19
N ALA A 100 15.61 -1.73 6.85
CA ALA A 100 15.11 -0.72 7.78
C ALA A 100 13.58 -0.84 8.00
N GLY A 101 12.91 -1.75 7.29
CA GLY A 101 11.46 -1.92 7.34
C GLY A 101 10.68 -0.98 6.43
N ASN A 102 11.35 -0.21 5.57
CA ASN A 102 10.67 0.63 4.59
C ASN A 102 9.96 -0.22 3.54
N THR A 103 8.73 0.15 3.19
CA THR A 103 7.97 -0.53 2.16
C THR A 103 8.60 -0.27 0.78
N ILE A 104 8.99 -1.33 0.10
CA ILE A 104 9.47 -1.29 -1.29
C ILE A 104 8.27 -1.20 -2.22
N ASP A 105 7.51 -2.27 -2.32
CA ASP A 105 6.29 -2.32 -3.12
C ASP A 105 5.32 -3.39 -2.60
N PHE A 106 4.10 -3.40 -3.13
CA PHE A 106 3.06 -4.38 -2.83
C PHE A 106 2.22 -4.67 -4.08
N LEU A 107 1.61 -5.85 -4.14
CA LEU A 107 0.75 -6.27 -5.24
C LEU A 107 -0.32 -7.24 -4.77
N LEU A 108 -1.59 -6.88 -4.97
CA LEU A 108 -2.71 -7.79 -4.78
C LEU A 108 -2.86 -8.71 -5.99
N THR A 109 -2.93 -10.01 -5.75
CA THR A 109 -3.06 -11.04 -6.81
C THR A 109 -4.22 -11.99 -6.54
N ALA A 110 -4.75 -12.58 -7.59
CA ALA A 110 -5.83 -13.57 -7.48
C ALA A 110 -5.31 -14.95 -7.05
N ARG A 111 -4.06 -15.29 -7.40
CA ARG A 111 -3.42 -16.59 -7.17
C ARG A 111 -2.07 -16.41 -6.47
N ARG A 112 -1.62 -17.48 -5.81
CA ARG A 112 -0.29 -17.61 -5.23
C ARG A 112 0.48 -18.63 -6.08
N ASP A 113 1.14 -18.14 -7.11
CA ASP A 113 1.90 -18.95 -8.05
C ASP A 113 3.17 -18.20 -8.50
N THR A 114 4.05 -18.88 -9.21
CA THR A 114 5.28 -18.32 -9.77
C THR A 114 5.01 -17.12 -10.67
N ALA A 115 3.93 -17.14 -11.46
CA ALA A 115 3.58 -16.04 -12.34
C ALA A 115 3.18 -14.78 -11.55
N ALA A 116 2.46 -14.94 -10.43
CA ALA A 116 2.11 -13.83 -9.54
C ALA A 116 3.35 -13.25 -8.84
N ALA A 117 4.23 -14.10 -8.32
CA ALA A 117 5.50 -13.69 -7.72
C ALA A 117 6.39 -12.96 -8.75
N LEU A 118 6.51 -13.48 -9.95
CA LEU A 118 7.28 -12.87 -11.03
C LEU A 118 6.72 -11.48 -11.40
N ARG A 119 5.40 -11.33 -11.49
CA ARG A 119 4.75 -10.01 -11.71
C ARG A 119 5.08 -9.03 -10.60
N PHE A 120 5.06 -9.49 -9.35
CA PHE A 120 5.41 -8.64 -8.21
C PHE A 120 6.86 -8.18 -8.30
N PHE A 121 7.82 -9.09 -8.47
CA PHE A 121 9.23 -8.73 -8.55
C PHE A 121 9.54 -7.83 -9.74
N ARG A 122 9.01 -8.13 -10.95
CA ARG A 122 9.16 -7.24 -12.12
C ARG A 122 8.64 -5.83 -11.86
N LYS A 123 7.50 -5.71 -11.18
CA LYS A 123 6.95 -4.41 -10.79
C LYS A 123 7.88 -3.69 -9.82
N ALA A 124 8.34 -4.36 -8.77
CA ALA A 124 9.20 -3.78 -7.75
C ALA A 124 10.56 -3.34 -8.33
N VAL A 125 11.21 -4.19 -9.12
CA VAL A 125 12.47 -3.90 -9.80
C VAL A 125 12.32 -2.72 -10.77
N ARG A 126 11.26 -2.69 -11.55
CA ARG A 126 11.00 -1.58 -12.49
C ARG A 126 10.90 -0.21 -11.79
N HIS A 127 10.34 -0.17 -10.57
CA HIS A 127 10.12 1.08 -9.85
C HIS A 127 11.27 1.50 -8.94
N HIS A 128 12.04 0.52 -8.44
CA HIS A 128 13.00 0.76 -7.35
C HIS A 128 14.42 0.29 -7.68
N GLY A 129 14.65 -0.20 -8.89
CA GLY A 129 15.92 -0.81 -9.26
C GLY A 129 16.06 -2.23 -8.72
N GLU A 130 17.17 -2.87 -9.07
CA GLU A 130 17.44 -4.25 -8.69
C GLU A 130 18.04 -4.34 -7.29
N PRO A 131 17.54 -5.27 -6.45
CA PRO A 131 18.15 -5.55 -5.17
C PRO A 131 19.42 -6.39 -5.32
N GLU A 132 20.33 -6.25 -4.38
CA GLU A 132 21.49 -7.14 -4.25
C GLU A 132 21.10 -8.50 -3.62
N VAL A 133 20.20 -8.43 -2.65
CA VAL A 133 19.76 -9.60 -1.87
C VAL A 133 18.25 -9.59 -1.74
N VAL A 134 17.61 -10.71 -2.03
CA VAL A 134 16.18 -10.94 -1.75
C VAL A 134 16.04 -12.10 -0.78
N THR A 135 15.43 -11.83 0.37
CA THR A 135 15.07 -12.86 1.35
C THR A 135 13.59 -13.21 1.20
N VAL A 136 13.30 -14.47 0.99
CA VAL A 136 11.95 -15.04 0.89
C VAL A 136 11.78 -16.18 1.90
N ASP A 137 10.52 -16.57 2.13
CA ASP A 137 10.22 -17.81 2.82
C ASP A 137 10.67 -19.02 1.97
N LYS A 138 10.49 -20.23 2.50
CA LYS A 138 10.81 -21.48 1.75
C LYS A 138 9.76 -21.80 0.67
N SER A 139 8.97 -20.82 0.21
CA SER A 139 8.00 -20.97 -0.88
C SER A 139 8.71 -21.25 -2.20
N GLY A 140 8.40 -22.36 -2.83
CA GLY A 140 8.95 -22.72 -4.14
C GLY A 140 8.58 -21.70 -5.24
N ALA A 141 7.40 -21.10 -5.17
CA ALA A 141 6.91 -20.12 -6.16
C ALA A 141 7.75 -18.84 -6.15
N ASN A 142 8.09 -18.31 -4.97
CA ASN A 142 8.89 -17.09 -4.83
C ASN A 142 10.33 -17.33 -5.30
N THR A 143 10.92 -18.45 -4.91
CA THR A 143 12.27 -18.85 -5.33
C THR A 143 12.33 -19.06 -6.85
N ALA A 144 11.37 -19.78 -7.44
CA ALA A 144 11.32 -20.02 -8.88
C ALA A 144 11.19 -18.71 -9.68
N ALA A 145 10.41 -17.73 -9.18
CA ALA A 145 10.30 -16.42 -9.81
C ALA A 145 11.63 -15.66 -9.82
N LEU A 146 12.37 -15.67 -8.70
CA LEU A 146 13.68 -15.02 -8.60
C LEU A 146 14.74 -15.71 -9.47
N VAL A 147 14.77 -17.03 -9.50
CA VAL A 147 15.63 -17.81 -10.40
C VAL A 147 15.35 -17.44 -11.86
N THR A 148 14.08 -17.35 -12.24
CA THR A 148 13.69 -16.92 -13.61
C THR A 148 14.18 -15.50 -13.93
N LEU A 149 14.18 -14.58 -12.95
CA LEU A 149 14.71 -13.22 -13.16
C LEU A 149 16.23 -13.21 -13.30
N ASN A 150 16.93 -14.04 -12.55
CA ASN A 150 18.39 -14.15 -12.64
C ASN A 150 18.85 -14.84 -13.94
N ALA A 151 18.09 -15.79 -14.46
CA ALA A 151 18.46 -16.58 -15.66
C ALA A 151 18.70 -15.75 -16.92
N SER A 152 18.19 -14.51 -16.98
CA SER A 152 18.39 -13.58 -18.09
C SER A 152 19.54 -12.59 -17.89
N LYS A 153 20.37 -12.77 -16.84
CA LYS A 153 21.42 -11.84 -16.46
C LYS A 153 22.80 -12.49 -16.48
N PRO A 154 23.89 -11.69 -16.66
CA PRO A 154 25.24 -12.13 -16.36
C PRO A 154 25.38 -12.54 -14.89
N ASP A 155 26.28 -13.48 -14.58
CA ASP A 155 26.48 -13.98 -13.22
C ASP A 155 26.82 -12.89 -12.20
N GLU A 156 27.57 -11.88 -12.60
CA GLU A 156 27.97 -10.72 -11.78
C GLU A 156 26.81 -9.81 -11.38
N ASP A 157 25.71 -9.81 -12.16
CA ASP A 157 24.52 -8.98 -11.95
C ASP A 157 23.37 -9.76 -11.28
N THR A 158 23.60 -11.01 -10.89
CA THR A 158 22.54 -11.81 -10.30
C THR A 158 22.22 -11.42 -8.86
N MET A 159 20.92 -11.41 -8.53
CA MET A 159 20.45 -11.19 -7.17
C MET A 159 20.77 -12.40 -6.29
N THR A 160 21.32 -12.17 -5.10
CA THR A 160 21.48 -13.23 -4.09
C THR A 160 20.12 -13.61 -3.50
N ILE A 161 19.70 -14.86 -3.67
CA ILE A 161 18.44 -15.37 -3.12
C ILE A 161 18.72 -16.02 -1.77
N ARG A 162 18.07 -15.54 -0.71
CA ARG A 162 18.14 -16.12 0.63
C ARG A 162 16.79 -16.71 1.02
N GLN A 163 16.80 -17.92 1.53
CA GLN A 163 15.61 -18.56 2.10
C GLN A 163 15.73 -18.57 3.63
N SER A 164 14.81 -17.90 4.33
CA SER A 164 14.81 -17.88 5.79
C SER A 164 13.41 -17.72 6.35
N LYS A 165 13.01 -18.66 7.20
CA LYS A 165 11.74 -18.60 7.94
C LYS A 165 11.76 -17.51 9.03
N PHE A 166 12.92 -17.22 9.61
CA PHE A 166 13.04 -16.40 10.82
C PHE A 166 13.25 -14.89 10.55
N LEU A 167 13.56 -14.49 9.33
CA LEU A 167 13.84 -13.10 8.97
C LEU A 167 12.58 -12.30 8.57
N ASN A 168 11.40 -12.88 8.71
CA ASN A 168 10.15 -12.27 8.22
C ASN A 168 9.39 -11.44 9.28
N ASN A 169 9.89 -11.32 10.51
CA ASN A 169 9.19 -10.60 11.58
C ASN A 169 8.80 -9.16 11.21
N LEU A 170 9.64 -8.44 10.44
CA LEU A 170 9.33 -7.08 9.99
C LEU A 170 8.12 -7.04 9.06
N ILE A 171 8.04 -7.97 8.10
CA ILE A 171 6.91 -8.06 7.17
C ILE A 171 5.65 -8.55 7.88
N GLU A 172 5.78 -9.48 8.83
CA GLU A 172 4.64 -9.95 9.62
C GLU A 172 3.97 -8.84 10.43
N GLN A 173 4.75 -7.93 11.02
CA GLN A 173 4.21 -6.75 11.71
C GLN A 173 3.39 -5.86 10.75
N ASP A 174 3.88 -5.66 9.55
CA ASP A 174 3.18 -4.92 8.51
C ASP A 174 1.90 -5.63 8.06
N HIS A 175 1.94 -6.96 7.91
CA HIS A 175 0.74 -7.76 7.63
C HIS A 175 -0.32 -7.63 8.72
N ARG A 176 0.06 -7.64 10.00
CA ARG A 176 -0.85 -7.40 11.14
C ARG A 176 -1.47 -6.00 11.07
N ASN A 177 -0.68 -5.00 10.69
CA ASN A 177 -1.17 -3.64 10.51
C ASN A 177 -2.28 -3.56 9.47
N ILE A 178 -2.08 -4.17 8.30
CA ILE A 178 -3.08 -4.22 7.23
C ILE A 178 -4.34 -4.97 7.71
N LYS A 179 -4.16 -6.18 8.26
CA LYS A 179 -5.28 -7.00 8.76
C LYS A 179 -6.12 -6.27 9.79
N ARG A 180 -5.49 -5.53 10.71
CA ARG A 180 -6.20 -4.70 11.70
C ARG A 180 -7.06 -3.62 11.05
N ARG A 181 -6.59 -2.98 9.96
CA ARG A 181 -7.35 -1.94 9.24
C ARG A 181 -8.54 -2.50 8.48
N ILE A 182 -8.38 -3.64 7.82
CA ILE A 182 -9.43 -4.20 6.98
C ILE A 182 -10.47 -5.01 7.76
N ARG A 183 -10.20 -5.40 9.01
CA ARG A 183 -11.11 -6.19 9.84
C ARG A 183 -12.52 -5.58 9.96
N PRO A 184 -12.70 -4.29 10.31
CA PRO A 184 -14.04 -3.68 10.42
C PRO A 184 -14.70 -3.43 9.06
N MET A 185 -13.98 -3.56 7.95
CA MET A 185 -14.53 -3.40 6.60
C MET A 185 -15.37 -4.62 6.15
N LEU A 186 -15.42 -5.70 6.96
CA LEU A 186 -16.18 -6.93 6.74
C LEU A 186 -15.92 -7.60 5.38
N GLY A 187 -14.71 -7.44 4.85
CA GLY A 187 -14.25 -7.98 3.58
C GLY A 187 -14.58 -7.08 2.38
N PHE A 188 -14.01 -7.46 1.26
CA PHE A 188 -14.15 -6.70 0.01
C PHE A 188 -15.11 -7.38 -0.97
N LYS A 189 -15.99 -6.58 -1.59
CA LYS A 189 -16.94 -7.06 -2.61
C LYS A 189 -16.39 -6.97 -4.05
N SER A 190 -15.19 -6.42 -4.26
CA SER A 190 -14.59 -6.23 -5.58
C SER A 190 -13.07 -6.23 -5.47
N PHE A 191 -12.40 -6.96 -6.38
CA PHE A 191 -10.93 -7.01 -6.46
C PHE A 191 -10.33 -5.62 -6.72
N ARG A 192 -10.87 -4.88 -7.70
CA ARG A 192 -10.40 -3.53 -8.04
C ARG A 192 -10.54 -2.56 -6.86
N ARG A 193 -11.68 -2.59 -6.15
CA ARG A 193 -11.88 -1.72 -4.97
C ARG A 193 -10.98 -2.12 -3.82
N ALA A 194 -10.78 -3.43 -3.59
CA ALA A 194 -9.81 -3.92 -2.61
C ALA A 194 -8.40 -3.43 -2.91
N GLN A 195 -7.97 -3.51 -4.16
CA GLN A 195 -6.67 -3.00 -4.59
C GLN A 195 -6.52 -1.50 -4.28
N THR A 196 -7.51 -0.68 -4.60
CA THR A 196 -7.49 0.77 -4.31
C THR A 196 -7.41 1.04 -2.81
N ILE A 197 -8.25 0.39 -2.01
CA ILE A 197 -8.26 0.60 -0.55
C ILE A 197 -6.95 0.14 0.09
N LEU A 198 -6.43 -1.01 -0.31
CA LEU A 198 -5.12 -1.49 0.15
C LEU A 198 -3.99 -0.52 -0.24
N THR A 199 -4.03 0.04 -1.45
CA THR A 199 -3.09 1.10 -1.87
C THR A 199 -3.16 2.30 -0.93
N GLY A 200 -4.34 2.74 -0.55
CA GLY A 200 -4.50 3.85 0.41
C GLY A 200 -3.98 3.50 1.81
N ILE A 201 -4.23 2.29 2.30
CA ILE A 201 -3.71 1.82 3.60
C ILE A 201 -2.18 1.78 3.57
N GLU A 202 -1.57 1.25 2.50
CA GLU A 202 -0.12 1.21 2.33
C GLU A 202 0.48 2.62 2.22
N LEU A 203 -0.18 3.53 1.51
CA LEU A 203 0.23 4.93 1.42
C LEU A 203 0.32 5.58 2.82
N ILE A 204 -0.73 5.46 3.63
CA ILE A 204 -0.71 5.95 5.02
C ILE A 204 0.40 5.29 5.84
N HIS A 205 0.62 3.99 5.62
CA HIS A 205 1.66 3.26 6.32
C HIS A 205 3.06 3.75 5.95
N MET A 206 3.31 4.01 4.66
CA MET A 206 4.57 4.58 4.17
C MET A 206 4.80 6.00 4.69
N ILE A 207 3.77 6.85 4.75
CA ILE A 207 3.89 8.19 5.37
C ILE A 207 4.30 8.07 6.83
N ARG A 208 3.71 7.16 7.60
CA ARG A 208 4.05 6.91 9.02
C ARG A 208 5.47 6.38 9.22
N LYS A 209 6.03 5.72 8.21
CA LYS A 209 7.43 5.25 8.18
C LYS A 209 8.42 6.33 7.71
N GLY A 210 7.97 7.57 7.48
CA GLY A 210 8.83 8.65 6.97
C GLY A 210 9.20 8.51 5.49
N GLN A 211 8.48 7.70 4.74
CA GLN A 211 8.72 7.47 3.30
C GLN A 211 8.04 8.50 2.39
N TYR A 212 7.75 9.70 2.89
CA TYR A 212 7.26 10.82 2.10
C TYR A 212 8.17 12.03 2.34
N GLN A 213 9.00 12.34 1.36
CA GLN A 213 9.96 13.44 1.40
C GLN A 213 9.51 14.55 0.47
N HIS A 214 8.80 15.52 1.03
CA HIS A 214 8.34 16.72 0.31
C HIS A 214 9.07 17.94 0.87
N PRO A 215 9.58 18.87 0.02
CA PRO A 215 10.34 20.03 0.50
C PRO A 215 9.62 20.90 1.53
N ALA A 216 8.29 20.99 1.44
CA ALA A 216 7.46 21.73 2.40
C ALA A 216 7.01 20.87 3.60
N GLY A 217 7.48 19.64 3.75
CA GLY A 217 7.00 18.69 4.76
C GLY A 217 7.95 18.52 5.96
N ASP A 218 9.00 19.30 6.05
CA ASP A 218 9.95 19.19 7.15
C ASP A 218 9.29 19.52 8.50
N GLY A 219 9.55 18.69 9.50
CA GLY A 219 8.96 18.80 10.83
C GLY A 219 7.47 18.45 10.95
N MET A 220 6.79 18.10 9.85
CA MET A 220 5.37 17.76 9.86
C MET A 220 5.08 16.37 10.41
N SER A 221 3.97 16.26 11.14
CA SER A 221 3.42 14.97 11.57
C SER A 221 2.93 14.15 10.35
N PRO A 222 2.77 12.82 10.47
CA PRO A 222 2.20 12.00 9.41
C PRO A 222 0.80 12.42 8.96
N ALA A 223 0.05 13.10 9.83
CA ALA A 223 -1.26 13.64 9.49
C ALA A 223 -1.14 14.86 8.58
N GLU A 224 -0.29 15.81 8.95
CA GLU A 224 -0.02 17.02 8.16
C GLU A 224 0.59 16.68 6.80
N LEU A 225 1.53 15.71 6.75
CA LEU A 225 2.07 15.20 5.48
C LEU A 225 1.00 14.62 4.55
N PHE A 226 -0.01 13.93 5.10
CA PHE A 226 -1.14 13.47 4.29
C PHE A 226 -1.97 14.63 3.75
N TYR A 227 -2.23 15.66 4.56
CA TYR A 227 -2.99 16.84 4.10
C TYR A 227 -2.18 17.67 3.10
N LEU A 228 -0.87 17.77 3.26
CA LEU A 228 0.02 18.37 2.28
C LEU A 228 -0.05 17.63 0.93
N LEU A 229 -0.06 16.29 0.96
CA LEU A 229 -0.22 15.46 -0.23
C LEU A 229 -1.59 15.67 -0.89
N ALA A 230 -2.64 15.98 -0.13
CA ALA A 230 -4.00 16.19 -0.63
C ALA A 230 -4.27 17.64 -1.11
N ALA A 231 -3.38 18.59 -0.84
CA ALA A 231 -3.49 20.00 -1.21
C ALA A 231 -3.07 20.28 -2.65
#